data_ec31fb671ad8457f96efda5838847e20
#
_entry.id   ec31fb671ad8457f96efda5838847e20
#
_cell.length_a   1.000
_cell.length_b   1.000
_cell.length_c   1.000
_cell.angle_alpha   90.00
_cell.angle_beta   90.00
_cell.angle_gamma   90.00
#
_symmetry.space_group_name_H-M   'P 1'
#
loop_
_entity.id
_entity.type
_entity.pdbx_description
1 polymer ?
#
loop_
_entity_poly.entity_id
_entity_poly.type
_entity_poly.pdbx_seq_one_letter_code
_entity_poly.pdbx_strand_id
1 'polypeptide(L)'
;DLYLPKDSTKDTYGLVIYLHAGGFTSGDKADDENMLAWLCSKGYVAAGINYTLRTDTNNASVLLQSNEIKEAIPIVVEEAKNRGYNIDKMTVAGGSAGHALAMIYAYRDAQDAPVPVVFTFGAVGPSCFYVEDWGVYGLDQNTEESRIAAANLFSVMGGVEITPEEIQNGSYTEKMKPITAAEWVSENPIPTVVAYGTCDKVQ
;
A
#
# COMPACT_ATOMS: atom_id res chain seq x y z
N ASP A 1 9.59 5.91 -11.35
CA ASP A 1 9.77 5.63 -12.78
C ASP A 1 8.42 5.70 -13.49
N LEU A 2 8.40 6.30 -14.68
CA LEU A 2 7.19 6.48 -15.48
C LEU A 2 7.38 5.81 -16.84
N TYR A 3 6.45 4.93 -17.20
CA TYR A 3 6.43 4.17 -18.44
C TYR A 3 5.29 4.67 -19.31
N LEU A 4 5.60 5.12 -20.51
CA LEU A 4 4.66 5.75 -21.42
C LEU A 4 4.43 4.90 -22.66
N PRO A 5 3.17 4.63 -23.08
CA PRO A 5 2.88 3.95 -24.34
C PRO A 5 3.50 4.71 -25.52
N LYS A 6 3.94 3.98 -26.55
CA LYS A 6 4.46 4.61 -27.78
C LYS A 6 3.42 5.45 -28.51
N ASP A 7 2.15 5.03 -28.40
CA ASP A 7 1.03 5.71 -29.02
C ASP A 7 0.41 6.70 -28.04
N SER A 8 0.56 7.98 -28.34
CA SER A 8 0.01 9.10 -27.59
C SER A 8 -1.21 9.74 -28.27
N THR A 9 -1.88 9.00 -29.15
CA THR A 9 -3.01 9.53 -29.95
C THR A 9 -4.37 9.42 -29.29
N LYS A 10 -4.47 8.78 -28.11
CA LYS A 10 -5.72 8.69 -27.37
C LYS A 10 -6.03 10.00 -26.66
N ASP A 11 -7.31 10.33 -26.57
CA ASP A 11 -7.78 11.51 -25.83
C ASP A 11 -7.48 11.40 -24.33
N THR A 12 -7.58 10.17 -23.79
CA THR A 12 -7.31 9.88 -22.36
C THR A 12 -6.62 8.54 -22.16
N TYR A 13 -5.98 8.40 -21.01
CA TYR A 13 -5.24 7.21 -20.59
C TYR A 13 -5.58 6.83 -19.15
N GLY A 14 -5.68 5.53 -18.88
CA GLY A 14 -5.63 5.02 -17.52
C GLY A 14 -4.20 4.93 -17.00
N LEU A 15 -3.98 5.34 -15.77
CA LEU A 15 -2.71 5.20 -15.06
C LEU A 15 -2.76 3.99 -14.13
N VAL A 16 -1.71 3.16 -14.18
CA VAL A 16 -1.49 2.10 -13.18
C VAL A 16 -0.27 2.46 -12.35
N ILE A 17 -0.47 2.66 -11.04
CA ILE A 17 0.61 2.80 -10.08
C ILE A 17 0.83 1.45 -9.42
N TYR A 18 2.07 0.99 -9.41
CA TYR A 18 2.45 -0.24 -8.74
C TYR A 18 3.50 0.01 -7.67
N LEU A 19 3.23 -0.52 -6.48
CA LEU A 19 4.05 -0.35 -5.29
C LEU A 19 4.79 -1.67 -5.02
N HIS A 20 6.12 -1.58 -4.91
CA HIS A 20 6.98 -2.75 -4.77
C HIS A 20 6.80 -3.48 -3.44
N ALA A 21 7.11 -4.77 -3.44
CA ALA A 21 7.19 -5.61 -2.26
C ALA A 21 8.47 -5.32 -1.44
N GLY A 22 8.66 -6.02 -0.32
CA GLY A 22 9.91 -5.96 0.46
C GLY A 22 9.73 -5.71 1.96
N GLY A 23 8.56 -6.04 2.53
CA GLY A 23 8.33 -5.99 3.99
C GLY A 23 8.51 -4.60 4.60
N PHE A 24 8.34 -3.53 3.80
CA PHE A 24 8.54 -2.14 4.20
C PHE A 24 10.01 -1.75 4.47
N THR A 25 10.94 -2.67 4.33
CA THR A 25 12.36 -2.53 4.70
C THR A 25 13.32 -2.72 3.52
N SER A 26 12.84 -3.23 2.40
CA SER A 26 13.64 -3.53 1.20
C SER A 26 12.79 -3.38 -0.06
N GLY A 27 13.40 -3.60 -1.22
CA GLY A 27 12.76 -3.49 -2.54
C GLY A 27 13.02 -2.15 -3.21
N ASP A 28 12.69 -2.11 -4.49
CA ASP A 28 12.82 -0.92 -5.32
C ASP A 28 11.74 -0.97 -6.43
N LYS A 29 11.29 0.20 -6.90
CA LYS A 29 10.38 0.29 -8.04
C LYS A 29 10.89 -0.39 -9.31
N ALA A 30 12.20 -0.58 -9.44
CA ALA A 30 12.83 -1.28 -10.55
C ALA A 30 12.58 -2.79 -10.52
N ASP A 31 12.24 -3.37 -9.37
CA ASP A 31 11.93 -4.80 -9.24
C ASP A 31 10.71 -5.20 -10.08
N ASP A 32 9.81 -4.25 -10.34
CA ASP A 32 8.56 -4.44 -11.09
C ASP A 32 8.63 -3.92 -12.54
N GLU A 33 9.82 -3.57 -13.05
CA GLU A 33 10.02 -2.99 -14.38
C GLU A 33 9.34 -3.79 -15.50
N ASN A 34 9.50 -5.12 -15.49
CA ASN A 34 8.91 -5.98 -16.51
C ASN A 34 7.39 -5.92 -16.55
N MET A 35 6.75 -5.86 -15.38
CA MET A 35 5.29 -5.74 -15.29
C MET A 35 4.83 -4.35 -15.71
N LEU A 36 5.51 -3.30 -15.28
CA LEU A 36 5.19 -1.92 -15.67
C LEU A 36 5.34 -1.72 -17.18
N ALA A 37 6.41 -2.26 -17.78
CA ALA A 37 6.61 -2.25 -19.23
C ALA A 37 5.53 -3.06 -19.96
N TRP A 38 5.11 -4.20 -19.42
CA TRP A 38 4.01 -4.98 -19.98
C TRP A 38 2.68 -4.22 -19.94
N LEU A 39 2.32 -3.58 -18.81
CA LEU A 39 1.14 -2.74 -18.70
C LEU A 39 1.18 -1.58 -19.72
N CYS A 40 2.33 -0.95 -19.85
CA CYS A 40 2.58 0.09 -20.85
C CYS A 40 2.35 -0.43 -22.28
N SER A 41 2.79 -1.66 -22.61
CA SER A 41 2.54 -2.30 -23.89
C SER A 41 1.05 -2.54 -24.20
N LYS A 42 0.19 -2.56 -23.17
CA LYS A 42 -1.27 -2.65 -23.28
C LYS A 42 -1.95 -1.29 -23.44
N GLY A 43 -1.17 -0.21 -23.46
CA GLY A 43 -1.67 1.15 -23.68
C GLY A 43 -2.08 1.89 -22.42
N TYR A 44 -1.65 1.42 -21.24
CA TYR A 44 -1.74 2.15 -19.99
C TYR A 44 -0.49 3.01 -19.79
N VAL A 45 -0.63 4.14 -19.13
CA VAL A 45 0.51 4.77 -18.47
C VAL A 45 0.77 3.99 -17.19
N ALA A 46 2.03 3.62 -16.91
CA ALA A 46 2.37 2.85 -15.73
C ALA A 46 3.48 3.56 -14.93
N ALA A 47 3.43 3.47 -13.62
CA ALA A 47 4.43 4.07 -12.75
C ALA A 47 4.77 3.19 -11.54
N GLY A 48 6.06 3.10 -11.23
CA GLY A 48 6.58 2.57 -9.98
C GLY A 48 7.05 3.70 -9.08
N ILE A 49 6.69 3.65 -7.80
CA ILE A 49 7.02 4.65 -6.79
C ILE A 49 7.87 3.99 -5.70
N ASN A 50 9.00 4.60 -5.37
CA ASN A 50 9.75 4.27 -4.15
C ASN A 50 9.16 5.04 -2.97
N TYR A 51 9.14 4.40 -1.82
CA TYR A 51 8.82 4.97 -0.53
C TYR A 51 10.00 4.77 0.42
N THR A 52 10.10 5.57 1.48
CA THR A 52 11.22 5.48 2.43
C THR A 52 11.24 4.12 3.11
N LEU A 53 12.24 3.32 2.81
CA LEU A 53 12.44 2.01 3.45
C LEU A 53 12.86 2.19 4.90
N ARG A 54 12.27 1.38 5.79
CA ARG A 54 12.68 1.36 7.18
C ARG A 54 14.07 0.74 7.32
N THR A 55 14.92 1.38 8.11
CA THR A 55 16.26 0.91 8.48
C THR A 55 16.43 1.02 9.99
N ASP A 56 17.54 0.52 10.52
CA ASP A 56 17.90 0.65 11.94
C ASP A 56 18.20 2.09 12.37
N THR A 57 18.38 3.00 11.40
CA THR A 57 18.77 4.39 11.63
C THR A 57 17.67 5.41 11.35
N ASN A 58 16.52 4.97 10.84
CA ASN A 58 15.38 5.84 10.60
C ASN A 58 14.11 5.30 11.28
N ASN A 59 13.10 6.14 11.40
CA ASN A 59 11.82 5.81 11.99
C ASN A 59 10.72 5.67 10.93
N ALA A 60 11.07 5.22 9.71
CA ALA A 60 10.08 5.01 8.67
C ALA A 60 9.05 3.97 9.13
N SER A 61 7.78 4.34 9.05
CA SER A 61 6.63 3.51 9.41
C SER A 61 5.75 3.30 8.19
N VAL A 62 4.84 2.34 8.24
CA VAL A 62 3.83 2.14 7.19
C VAL A 62 2.98 3.41 7.01
N LEU A 63 2.69 4.12 8.10
CA LEU A 63 1.98 5.40 8.04
C LEU A 63 2.77 6.45 7.25
N LEU A 64 4.07 6.62 7.54
CA LEU A 64 4.93 7.53 6.79
C LEU A 64 4.96 7.15 5.31
N GLN A 65 5.21 5.88 4.99
CA GLN A 65 5.29 5.38 3.63
C GLN A 65 3.98 5.60 2.85
N SER A 66 2.82 5.36 3.50
CA SER A 66 1.52 5.61 2.87
C SER A 66 1.29 7.09 2.57
N ASN A 67 1.74 7.98 3.44
CA ASN A 67 1.64 9.44 3.21
C ASN A 67 2.56 9.90 2.08
N GLU A 68 3.79 9.38 2.00
CA GLU A 68 4.70 9.65 0.88
C GLU A 68 4.11 9.25 -0.47
N ILE A 69 3.42 8.09 -0.52
CA ILE A 69 2.71 7.64 -1.72
C ILE A 69 1.56 8.59 -2.06
N LYS A 70 0.78 9.01 -1.07
CA LYS A 70 -0.30 9.99 -1.25
C LYS A 70 0.23 11.30 -1.86
N GLU A 71 1.37 11.78 -1.40
CA GLU A 71 2.01 13.00 -1.90
C GLU A 71 2.64 12.82 -3.29
N ALA A 72 3.16 11.62 -3.60
CA ALA A 72 3.82 11.35 -4.88
C ALA A 72 2.84 11.19 -6.05
N ILE A 73 1.66 10.64 -5.83
CA ILE A 73 0.69 10.33 -6.90
C ILE A 73 0.27 11.56 -7.71
N PRO A 74 -0.06 12.73 -7.14
CA PRO A 74 -0.35 13.93 -7.91
C PRO A 74 0.80 14.36 -8.82
N ILE A 75 2.05 14.20 -8.36
CA ILE A 75 3.24 14.53 -9.15
C ILE A 75 3.36 13.60 -10.36
N VAL A 76 3.09 12.30 -10.19
CA VAL A 76 3.10 11.32 -11.28
C VAL A 76 2.03 11.66 -12.33
N VAL A 77 0.82 12.02 -11.90
CA VAL A 77 -0.28 12.41 -12.80
C VAL A 77 0.08 13.67 -13.58
N GLU A 78 0.63 14.67 -12.91
CA GLU A 78 1.05 15.92 -13.54
C GLU A 78 2.18 15.69 -14.55
N GLU A 79 3.19 14.90 -14.21
CA GLU A 79 4.29 14.57 -15.10
C GLU A 79 3.81 13.80 -16.34
N ALA A 80 2.87 12.88 -16.19
CA ALA A 80 2.25 12.19 -17.34
C ALA A 80 1.53 13.19 -18.27
N LYS A 81 0.78 14.14 -17.72
CA LYS A 81 0.10 15.20 -18.47
C LYS A 81 1.10 16.11 -19.19
N ASN A 82 2.19 16.50 -18.53
CA ASN A 82 3.24 17.34 -19.11
C ASN A 82 3.93 16.66 -20.31
N ARG A 83 3.90 15.32 -20.34
CA ARG A 83 4.41 14.51 -21.47
C ARG A 83 3.34 14.23 -22.54
N GLY A 84 2.17 14.80 -22.42
CA GLY A 84 1.09 14.66 -23.42
C GLY A 84 0.14 13.49 -23.17
N TYR A 85 0.17 12.85 -22.00
CA TYR A 85 -0.73 11.75 -21.62
C TYR A 85 -1.78 12.26 -20.64
N ASN A 86 -2.97 12.57 -21.15
CA ASN A 86 -4.08 13.03 -20.31
C ASN A 86 -4.66 11.88 -19.49
N ILE A 87 -4.36 11.84 -18.20
CA ILE A 87 -4.86 10.81 -17.28
C ILE A 87 -6.25 11.19 -16.81
N ASP A 88 -7.24 10.30 -17.01
CA ASP A 88 -8.64 10.50 -16.58
C ASP A 88 -9.08 9.57 -15.43
N LYS A 89 -8.32 8.51 -15.17
CA LYS A 89 -8.57 7.52 -14.11
C LYS A 89 -7.30 6.78 -13.77
N MET A 90 -7.29 6.16 -12.57
CA MET A 90 -6.13 5.37 -12.16
C MET A 90 -6.50 4.12 -11.37
N THR A 91 -5.51 3.24 -11.25
CA THR A 91 -5.45 2.07 -10.40
C THR A 91 -4.21 2.17 -9.53
N VAL A 92 -4.32 1.83 -8.27
CA VAL A 92 -3.17 1.60 -7.39
C VAL A 92 -3.10 0.11 -7.07
N ALA A 93 -1.92 -0.47 -7.15
CA ALA A 93 -1.70 -1.90 -7.01
C ALA A 93 -0.36 -2.18 -6.32
N GLY A 94 -0.16 -3.41 -5.86
CA GLY A 94 1.11 -3.81 -5.28
C GLY A 94 1.13 -5.25 -4.80
N GLY A 95 2.32 -5.73 -4.46
CA GLY A 95 2.55 -7.04 -3.86
C GLY A 95 3.09 -6.92 -2.42
N SER A 96 2.70 -7.82 -1.51
CA SER A 96 3.19 -7.86 -0.13
C SER A 96 3.06 -6.48 0.57
N ALA A 97 4.17 -5.86 0.99
CA ALA A 97 4.16 -4.49 1.54
C ALA A 97 3.48 -3.48 0.61
N GLY A 98 3.74 -3.58 -0.71
CA GLY A 98 3.08 -2.74 -1.71
C GLY A 98 1.58 -2.98 -1.80
N HIS A 99 1.09 -4.22 -1.55
CA HIS A 99 -0.35 -4.50 -1.41
C HIS A 99 -0.94 -3.69 -0.26
N ALA A 100 -0.36 -3.77 0.94
CA ALA A 100 -0.85 -3.02 2.10
C ALA A 100 -0.95 -1.52 1.80
N LEU A 101 0.11 -0.93 1.23
CA LEU A 101 0.15 0.48 0.88
C LEU A 101 -0.87 0.86 -0.21
N ALA A 102 -1.07 -0.02 -1.21
CA ALA A 102 -2.08 0.18 -2.26
C ALA A 102 -3.51 0.14 -1.70
N MET A 103 -3.80 -0.80 -0.79
CA MET A 103 -5.11 -0.89 -0.14
C MET A 103 -5.37 0.30 0.79
N ILE A 104 -4.35 0.77 1.54
CA ILE A 104 -4.47 1.99 2.34
C ILE A 104 -4.82 3.18 1.45
N TYR A 105 -4.12 3.37 0.34
CA TYR A 105 -4.42 4.45 -0.59
C TYR A 105 -5.84 4.33 -1.18
N ALA A 106 -6.21 3.14 -1.64
CA ALA A 106 -7.49 2.91 -2.31
C ALA A 106 -8.69 3.16 -1.38
N TYR A 107 -8.61 2.80 -0.11
CA TYR A 107 -9.74 2.92 0.80
C TYR A 107 -9.70 4.17 1.66
N ARG A 108 -8.52 4.60 2.13
CA ARG A 108 -8.37 5.77 2.99
C ARG A 108 -8.25 7.07 2.20
N ASP A 109 -7.45 7.08 1.12
CA ASP A 109 -6.98 8.32 0.48
C ASP A 109 -7.59 8.59 -0.90
N ALA A 110 -8.30 7.64 -1.50
CA ALA A 110 -8.80 7.76 -2.88
C ALA A 110 -9.74 8.95 -3.11
N GLN A 111 -10.40 9.45 -2.07
CA GLN A 111 -11.28 10.63 -2.18
C GLN A 111 -10.50 11.92 -2.51
N ASP A 112 -9.23 11.97 -2.10
CA ASP A 112 -8.33 13.12 -2.33
C ASP A 112 -7.48 12.91 -3.60
N ALA A 113 -7.70 11.84 -4.34
CA ALA A 113 -6.89 11.49 -5.51
C ALA A 113 -7.05 12.52 -6.65
N PRO A 114 -5.98 12.83 -7.40
CA PRO A 114 -6.01 13.83 -8.48
C PRO A 114 -6.88 13.40 -9.67
N VAL A 115 -7.16 12.11 -9.80
CA VAL A 115 -8.10 11.49 -10.76
C VAL A 115 -8.79 10.30 -10.08
N PRO A 116 -9.99 9.90 -10.51
CA PRO A 116 -10.72 8.80 -9.88
C PRO A 116 -9.91 7.51 -9.81
N VAL A 117 -9.85 6.89 -8.62
CA VAL A 117 -9.37 5.52 -8.46
C VAL A 117 -10.53 4.59 -8.77
N VAL A 118 -10.44 3.88 -9.91
CA VAL A 118 -11.56 3.08 -10.42
C VAL A 118 -11.43 1.59 -10.15
N PHE A 119 -10.25 1.17 -9.70
CA PHE A 119 -9.92 -0.22 -9.44
C PHE A 119 -8.69 -0.31 -8.55
N THR A 120 -8.56 -1.36 -7.76
CA THR A 120 -7.32 -1.72 -7.07
C THR A 120 -7.08 -3.22 -7.14
N PHE A 121 -5.82 -3.62 -7.20
CA PHE A 121 -5.47 -5.03 -7.09
C PHE A 121 -4.18 -5.22 -6.29
N GLY A 122 -4.11 -6.36 -5.64
CA GLY A 122 -2.94 -6.69 -4.86
C GLY A 122 -2.81 -8.18 -4.59
N ALA A 123 -1.62 -8.58 -4.18
CA ALA A 123 -1.31 -9.96 -3.88
C ALA A 123 -0.51 -10.08 -2.59
N VAL A 124 -0.85 -11.10 -1.81
CA VAL A 124 -0.05 -11.63 -0.70
C VAL A 124 0.43 -10.59 0.32
N GLY A 125 -0.40 -9.63 0.70
CA GLY A 125 -0.06 -8.59 1.66
C GLY A 125 -1.13 -8.36 2.72
N PRO A 126 -0.78 -7.78 3.89
CA PRO A 126 -1.73 -7.54 4.97
C PRO A 126 -2.69 -6.39 4.62
N SER A 127 -3.95 -6.56 4.97
CA SER A 127 -4.97 -5.49 4.94
C SER A 127 -5.37 -5.04 6.34
N CYS A 128 -4.98 -5.82 7.37
CA CYS A 128 -5.25 -5.57 8.78
C CYS A 128 -3.96 -5.63 9.60
N PHE A 129 -3.92 -4.85 10.67
CA PHE A 129 -2.79 -4.80 11.61
C PHE A 129 -3.31 -4.97 13.04
N TYR A 130 -4.05 -6.05 13.26
CA TYR A 130 -4.56 -6.45 14.58
C TYR A 130 -3.94 -7.78 14.99
N VAL A 131 -3.81 -8.03 16.29
CA VAL A 131 -3.11 -9.22 16.80
C VAL A 131 -3.72 -10.53 16.30
N GLU A 132 -5.03 -10.56 16.07
CA GLU A 132 -5.78 -11.72 15.56
C GLU A 132 -5.36 -12.09 14.13
N ASP A 133 -5.03 -11.11 13.31
CA ASP A 133 -4.61 -11.31 11.91
C ASP A 133 -3.15 -11.78 11.82
N TRP A 134 -2.40 -11.64 12.91
CA TRP A 134 -0.96 -11.95 12.98
C TRP A 134 -0.65 -13.18 13.85
N GLY A 135 -1.65 -14.07 14.02
CA GLY A 135 -1.52 -15.28 14.81
C GLY A 135 -0.41 -16.22 14.34
N VAL A 136 -0.09 -16.23 13.04
CA VAL A 136 1.04 -16.99 12.51
C VAL A 136 2.39 -16.59 13.12
N TYR A 137 2.49 -15.37 13.62
CA TYR A 137 3.66 -14.87 14.36
C TYR A 137 3.48 -14.98 15.88
N GLY A 138 2.39 -15.63 16.35
CA GLY A 138 2.10 -15.83 17.76
C GLY A 138 1.66 -14.57 18.49
N LEU A 139 1.23 -13.52 17.78
CA LEU A 139 0.85 -12.26 18.40
C LEU A 139 -0.54 -12.33 19.10
N ASP A 140 -1.38 -13.28 18.70
CA ASP A 140 -2.73 -13.51 19.20
C ASP A 140 -2.80 -14.31 20.52
N GLN A 141 -1.67 -14.82 21.03
CA GLN A 141 -1.65 -15.75 22.17
C GLN A 141 -1.98 -15.09 23.51
N ASN A 142 -1.98 -13.77 23.58
CA ASN A 142 -2.27 -12.96 24.78
C ASN A 142 -1.41 -13.34 26.02
N THR A 143 -0.20 -13.86 25.78
CA THR A 143 0.83 -14.01 26.83
C THR A 143 1.56 -12.68 27.04
N GLU A 144 2.33 -12.55 28.11
CA GLU A 144 3.15 -11.36 28.34
C GLU A 144 4.14 -11.13 27.18
N GLU A 145 4.78 -12.20 26.73
CA GLU A 145 5.75 -12.17 25.63
C GLU A 145 5.09 -11.77 24.32
N SER A 146 3.91 -12.31 24.00
CA SER A 146 3.20 -11.99 22.74
C SER A 146 2.71 -10.53 22.74
N ARG A 147 2.26 -10.00 23.91
CA ARG A 147 1.84 -8.60 24.02
C ARG A 147 3.02 -7.65 23.84
N ILE A 148 4.19 -7.98 24.41
CA ILE A 148 5.42 -7.20 24.21
C ILE A 148 5.84 -7.22 22.74
N ALA A 149 5.82 -8.40 22.12
CA ALA A 149 6.16 -8.54 20.69
C ALA A 149 5.19 -7.75 19.80
N ALA A 150 3.89 -7.84 20.03
CA ALA A 150 2.87 -7.10 19.30
C ALA A 150 3.03 -5.58 19.49
N ALA A 151 3.22 -5.11 20.73
CA ALA A 151 3.42 -3.71 21.03
C ALA A 151 4.64 -3.13 20.28
N ASN A 152 5.76 -3.85 20.29
CA ASN A 152 6.97 -3.46 19.58
C ASN A 152 6.76 -3.40 18.07
N LEU A 153 6.18 -4.45 17.49
CA LEU A 153 5.94 -4.54 16.04
C LEU A 153 4.98 -3.44 15.57
N PHE A 154 3.85 -3.27 16.23
CA PHE A 154 2.84 -2.31 15.83
C PHE A 154 3.25 -0.86 16.10
N SER A 155 4.06 -0.61 17.15
CA SER A 155 4.67 0.71 17.35
C SER A 155 5.54 1.10 16.15
N VAL A 156 6.32 0.16 15.64
CA VAL A 156 7.17 0.35 14.45
C VAL A 156 6.33 0.59 13.20
N MET A 157 5.31 -0.23 12.98
CA MET A 157 4.47 -0.13 11.78
C MET A 157 3.60 1.13 11.79
N GLY A 158 2.98 1.44 12.91
CA GLY A 158 2.13 2.62 13.07
C GLY A 158 2.91 3.94 13.19
N GLY A 159 4.19 3.87 13.56
CA GLY A 159 4.99 5.07 13.84
C GLY A 159 4.54 5.81 15.12
N VAL A 160 3.93 5.09 16.04
CA VAL A 160 3.38 5.60 17.30
C VAL A 160 3.65 4.61 18.43
N GLU A 161 3.92 5.09 19.61
CA GLU A 161 4.15 4.22 20.77
C GLU A 161 2.88 3.42 21.12
N ILE A 162 3.01 2.10 21.21
CA ILE A 162 1.98 1.17 21.67
C ILE A 162 2.57 0.36 22.83
N THR A 163 1.80 0.22 23.90
CA THR A 163 2.24 -0.51 25.09
C THR A 163 1.63 -1.92 25.15
N PRO A 164 2.24 -2.87 25.87
CA PRO A 164 1.64 -4.19 26.11
C PRO A 164 0.27 -4.13 26.80
N GLU A 165 0.03 -3.11 27.62
CA GLU A 165 -1.27 -2.87 28.25
C GLU A 165 -2.34 -2.46 27.23
N GLU A 166 -1.99 -1.61 26.25
CA GLU A 166 -2.89 -1.25 25.15
C GLU A 166 -3.20 -2.45 24.26
N ILE A 167 -2.24 -3.34 24.04
CA ILE A 167 -2.50 -4.63 23.34
C ILE A 167 -3.50 -5.46 24.16
N GLN A 168 -3.28 -5.58 25.48
CA GLN A 168 -4.15 -6.38 26.34
C GLN A 168 -5.58 -5.89 26.40
N ASN A 169 -5.80 -4.57 26.44
CA ASN A 169 -7.14 -3.97 26.56
C ASN A 169 -7.77 -3.61 25.20
N GLY A 170 -7.04 -3.84 24.09
CA GLY A 170 -7.51 -3.58 22.72
C GLY A 170 -7.46 -2.12 22.28
N SER A 171 -7.04 -1.17 23.11
CA SER A 171 -7.06 0.25 22.75
C SER A 171 -6.02 0.64 21.68
N TYR A 172 -5.05 -0.21 21.41
CA TYR A 172 -4.05 -0.03 20.34
C TYR A 172 -4.71 0.04 18.93
N THR A 173 -5.89 -0.54 18.76
CA THR A 173 -6.57 -0.60 17.45
C THR A 173 -6.83 0.79 16.87
N GLU A 174 -7.19 1.76 17.70
CA GLU A 174 -7.37 3.14 17.26
C GLU A 174 -6.07 3.76 16.71
N LYS A 175 -4.92 3.39 17.30
CA LYS A 175 -3.59 3.84 16.83
C LYS A 175 -3.18 3.15 15.51
N MET A 176 -3.65 1.92 15.28
CA MET A 176 -3.37 1.15 14.06
C MET A 176 -4.35 1.43 12.91
N LYS A 177 -5.52 2.00 13.21
CA LYS A 177 -6.55 2.34 12.24
C LYS A 177 -6.02 3.08 11.00
N PRO A 178 -5.12 4.08 11.11
CA PRO A 178 -4.61 4.81 9.94
C PRO A 178 -3.93 3.93 8.90
N ILE A 179 -3.40 2.76 9.28
CA ILE A 179 -2.71 1.83 8.37
C ILE A 179 -3.48 0.51 8.15
N THR A 180 -4.61 0.32 8.82
CA THR A 180 -5.48 -0.85 8.66
C THR A 180 -6.48 -0.58 7.55
N ALA A 181 -6.17 -0.99 6.33
CA ALA A 181 -6.97 -0.68 5.13
C ALA A 181 -8.43 -1.14 5.26
N ALA A 182 -8.68 -2.27 5.92
CA ALA A 182 -10.02 -2.84 6.12
C ALA A 182 -10.97 -1.88 6.89
N GLU A 183 -10.44 -1.03 7.79
CA GLU A 183 -11.24 -0.05 8.55
C GLU A 183 -11.81 1.09 7.70
N TRP A 184 -11.30 1.26 6.48
CA TRP A 184 -11.69 2.33 5.58
C TRP A 184 -12.59 1.87 4.43
N VAL A 185 -12.97 0.58 4.41
CA VAL A 185 -13.87 0.04 3.39
C VAL A 185 -15.27 0.63 3.60
N SER A 186 -15.75 1.38 2.61
CA SER A 186 -17.07 2.02 2.62
C SER A 186 -18.17 1.07 2.11
N GLU A 187 -19.43 1.50 2.19
CA GLU A 187 -20.57 0.76 1.61
C GLU A 187 -20.48 0.61 0.07
N ASN A 188 -19.77 1.53 -0.59
CA ASN A 188 -19.52 1.49 -2.02
C ASN A 188 -18.00 1.49 -2.27
N PRO A 189 -17.31 0.38 -2.00
CA PRO A 189 -15.87 0.31 -2.09
C PRO A 189 -15.41 0.35 -3.55
N ILE A 190 -14.15 0.78 -3.74
CA ILE A 190 -13.49 0.65 -5.04
C ILE A 190 -13.44 -0.84 -5.42
N PRO A 191 -13.82 -1.21 -6.65
CA PRO A 191 -13.68 -2.58 -7.14
C PRO A 191 -12.27 -3.11 -6.91
N THR A 192 -12.17 -4.24 -6.23
CA THR A 192 -10.90 -4.78 -5.74
C THR A 192 -10.72 -6.24 -6.14
N VAL A 193 -9.52 -6.58 -6.58
CA VAL A 193 -9.10 -7.98 -6.77
C VAL A 193 -7.87 -8.23 -5.89
N VAL A 194 -7.95 -9.27 -5.09
CA VAL A 194 -6.83 -9.74 -4.27
C VAL A 194 -6.51 -11.19 -4.57
N ALA A 195 -5.24 -11.56 -4.48
CA ALA A 195 -4.78 -12.92 -4.69
C ALA A 195 -3.87 -13.35 -3.54
N TYR A 196 -4.21 -14.49 -2.93
CA TYR A 196 -3.42 -15.14 -1.89
C TYR A 196 -3.20 -16.61 -2.22
N GLY A 197 -2.06 -17.14 -1.83
CA GLY A 197 -1.85 -18.59 -1.83
C GLY A 197 -2.59 -19.23 -0.66
N THR A 198 -3.11 -20.46 -0.83
CA THR A 198 -3.81 -21.19 0.24
C THR A 198 -2.97 -21.47 1.48
N CYS A 199 -1.65 -21.33 1.39
CA CYS A 199 -0.70 -21.48 2.50
C CYS A 199 0.01 -20.15 2.82
N ASP A 200 -0.52 -19.03 2.35
CA ASP A 200 0.02 -17.72 2.66
C ASP A 200 -0.16 -17.43 4.15
N LYS A 201 0.85 -16.82 4.74
CA LYS A 201 0.88 -16.49 6.17
C LYS A 201 0.75 -14.99 6.44
N VAL A 202 0.64 -14.20 5.38
CA VAL A 202 0.54 -12.75 5.43
C VAL A 202 -0.77 -12.35 4.76
N GLN A 203 -1.88 -12.58 5.45
CA GLN A 203 -3.22 -12.26 4.94
C GLN A 203 -3.76 -11.00 5.56
#